data_180359505a8631dd8383de85ff04407d
#
_entry.id   180359505a8631dd8383de85ff04407d
#
_cell.length_a   1.000
_cell.length_b   1.000
_cell.length_c   1.000
_cell.angle_alpha   90.00
_cell.angle_beta   90.00
_cell.angle_gamma   90.00
#
_symmetry.space_group_name_H-M   'P 1'
#
loop_
_entity.id
_entity.type
_entity.pdbx_description
1 polymer ?
#
loop_
_entity_poly.entity_id
_entity_poly.type
_entity_poly.pdbx_seq_one_letter_code
_entity_poly.pdbx_strand_id
1 'polypeptide(L)'
;MRLKTILLTTMATGSFLCEPVAAMCIEPPATPEMGWFLKKKKKSNPQDSIKVKNEYEKLTGSDSVVRRGMFNVYQKKNDYYFEIPSTLLERDMLVVNKLQRVPAELNEAGVNRGTNYENQMIRFELDKSANKLLIRQSRPLPISPSEDAISQSVKDNYISPLIAGFKVEAYNNDSTSILIKVNDIYDGTETSI
;
A
#
# COMPACT_ATOMS: atom_id res chain seq x y z
N MET A 1 32.96 -6.04 -49.18
CA MET A 1 32.28 -6.45 -50.43
C MET A 1 30.82 -6.03 -50.37
N ARG A 2 30.46 -5.08 -51.27
CA ARG A 2 29.10 -4.61 -51.72
C ARG A 2 28.18 -4.07 -50.61
N LEU A 3 28.03 -2.78 -50.36
CA LEU A 3 27.44 -1.68 -51.17
C LEU A 3 26.14 -2.05 -51.91
N LYS A 4 25.03 -1.47 -51.45
CA LYS A 4 23.96 -0.97 -52.33
C LYS A 4 23.11 0.05 -51.52
N THR A 5 23.38 1.24 -51.76
CA THR A 5 22.72 2.47 -52.15
C THR A 5 21.50 2.22 -53.05
N ILE A 6 20.44 2.98 -52.90
CA ILE A 6 19.46 3.49 -53.90
C ILE A 6 18.38 4.23 -53.09
N LEU A 7 18.30 5.51 -53.22
CA LEU A 7 17.68 6.51 -54.12
C LEU A 7 16.28 6.92 -53.60
N LEU A 8 16.10 8.12 -53.10
CA LEU A 8 15.75 9.41 -53.73
C LEU A 8 14.48 9.40 -54.61
N THR A 9 13.66 10.36 -54.31
CA THR A 9 12.56 11.01 -55.08
C THR A 9 11.22 10.90 -54.40
N THR A 10 10.37 11.94 -54.25
CA THR A 10 10.15 13.19 -55.01
C THR A 10 9.29 14.14 -54.16
N MET A 11 9.57 15.43 -54.30
CA MET A 11 8.70 16.54 -53.93
C MET A 11 7.44 16.54 -54.81
N ALA A 12 6.27 16.65 -54.20
CA ALA A 12 5.07 17.08 -54.92
C ALA A 12 4.47 18.27 -54.18
N THR A 13 4.73 19.43 -54.68
CA THR A 13 4.04 20.68 -54.38
C THR A 13 2.63 20.61 -54.97
N GLY A 14 1.65 20.52 -54.07
CA GLY A 14 0.23 20.63 -54.43
C GLY A 14 -0.34 21.92 -53.85
N SER A 15 -0.38 22.95 -54.67
CA SER A 15 -1.17 24.17 -54.44
C SER A 15 -2.64 23.79 -54.43
N PHE A 16 -3.31 23.86 -53.29
CA PHE A 16 -4.76 23.75 -53.23
C PHE A 16 -5.37 25.16 -53.11
N LEU A 17 -6.06 25.52 -54.18
CA LEU A 17 -6.89 26.70 -54.28
C LEU A 17 -7.99 26.68 -53.23
N CYS A 18 -8.10 27.78 -52.52
CA CYS A 18 -9.15 28.04 -51.54
C CYS A 18 -10.41 28.46 -52.29
N GLU A 19 -11.42 27.60 -52.38
CA GLU A 19 -12.78 28.00 -52.75
C GLU A 19 -13.59 28.29 -51.48
N PRO A 20 -14.36 29.39 -51.44
CA PRO A 20 -15.21 29.68 -50.30
C PRO A 20 -16.48 28.83 -50.38
N VAL A 21 -16.56 27.82 -49.55
CA VAL A 21 -17.80 27.06 -49.33
C VAL A 21 -18.73 27.88 -48.43
N ALA A 22 -19.91 28.14 -48.99
CA ALA A 22 -21.02 28.85 -48.37
C ALA A 22 -21.29 28.30 -46.94
N ALA A 23 -21.47 29.24 -46.00
CA ALA A 23 -21.91 28.96 -44.66
C ALA A 23 -23.28 28.31 -44.68
N MET A 24 -23.31 27.00 -44.50
CA MET A 24 -24.51 26.25 -44.21
C MET A 24 -24.69 26.31 -42.69
N CYS A 25 -25.68 27.10 -42.26
CA CYS A 25 -26.10 27.14 -40.86
C CYS A 25 -26.61 25.73 -40.48
N ILE A 26 -25.74 24.96 -39.82
CA ILE A 26 -26.16 23.75 -39.14
C ILE A 26 -26.59 24.20 -37.74
N GLU A 27 -27.90 24.11 -37.51
CA GLU A 27 -28.42 24.26 -36.14
C GLU A 27 -27.73 23.26 -35.21
N PRO A 28 -27.28 23.68 -34.04
CA PRO A 28 -26.72 22.73 -33.07
C PRO A 28 -27.80 21.73 -32.65
N PRO A 29 -27.47 20.45 -32.61
CA PRO A 29 -28.43 19.47 -32.11
C PRO A 29 -28.78 19.83 -30.67
N ALA A 30 -30.08 19.78 -30.39
CA ALA A 30 -30.64 20.02 -29.07
C ALA A 30 -29.82 19.26 -28.00
N THR A 31 -29.25 20.00 -27.06
CA THR A 31 -28.54 19.44 -25.92
C THR A 31 -29.48 18.51 -25.20
N PRO A 32 -29.14 17.23 -25.03
CA PRO A 32 -29.91 16.38 -24.13
C PRO A 32 -29.81 17.02 -22.75
N GLU A 33 -30.96 17.27 -22.17
CA GLU A 33 -31.06 17.71 -20.78
C GLU A 33 -30.17 16.84 -19.94
N MET A 34 -29.13 17.46 -19.37
CA MET A 34 -28.23 16.84 -18.41
C MET A 34 -29.05 16.56 -17.17
N GLY A 35 -29.74 15.40 -17.19
CA GLY A 35 -30.36 14.88 -15.99
C GLY A 35 -29.29 14.86 -14.91
N TRP A 36 -29.48 15.64 -13.90
CA TRP A 36 -28.69 15.64 -12.69
C TRP A 36 -28.76 14.23 -12.09
N PHE A 37 -27.81 13.40 -12.47
CA PHE A 37 -27.46 12.26 -11.64
C PHE A 37 -26.85 12.80 -10.36
N LEU A 38 -27.72 13.23 -9.46
CA LEU A 38 -27.40 13.28 -8.05
C LEU A 38 -26.91 11.90 -7.69
N LYS A 39 -25.60 11.68 -7.71
CA LYS A 39 -24.96 10.56 -7.02
C LYS A 39 -25.51 10.64 -5.59
N LYS A 40 -26.55 9.88 -5.30
CA LYS A 40 -26.97 9.61 -3.93
C LYS A 40 -25.72 9.20 -3.19
N LYS A 41 -25.20 10.09 -2.35
CA LYS A 41 -24.24 9.71 -1.30
C LYS A 41 -24.87 8.49 -0.65
N LYS A 42 -24.26 7.32 -0.85
CA LYS A 42 -24.62 6.11 -0.14
C LYS A 42 -24.50 6.48 1.32
N LYS A 43 -25.62 6.78 1.98
CA LYS A 43 -25.67 6.91 3.43
C LYS A 43 -25.13 5.58 3.93
N SER A 44 -24.00 5.60 4.61
CA SER A 44 -23.49 4.44 5.31
C SER A 44 -24.62 3.93 6.19
N ASN A 45 -25.08 2.73 5.91
CA ASN A 45 -26.23 2.17 6.61
C ASN A 45 -25.77 1.97 8.06
N PRO A 46 -26.52 2.41 9.08
CA PRO A 46 -26.17 2.15 10.48
C PRO A 46 -25.91 0.67 10.79
N GLN A 47 -26.50 -0.24 10.00
CA GLN A 47 -26.27 -1.67 10.08
C GLN A 47 -24.83 -2.10 9.73
N ASP A 48 -24.14 -1.39 8.80
CA ASP A 48 -22.76 -1.71 8.45
C ASP A 48 -21.82 -1.36 9.61
N SER A 49 -22.10 -0.26 10.33
CA SER A 49 -21.36 0.13 11.52
C SER A 49 -21.55 -0.86 12.68
N ILE A 50 -22.73 -1.42 12.83
CA ILE A 50 -23.03 -2.42 13.87
C ILE A 50 -22.37 -3.77 13.54
N LYS A 51 -22.30 -4.17 12.27
CA LYS A 51 -21.59 -5.39 11.85
C LYS A 51 -20.09 -5.30 12.13
N VAL A 52 -19.48 -4.18 11.83
CA VAL A 52 -18.04 -3.95 12.08
C VAL A 52 -17.72 -4.01 13.58
N LYS A 53 -18.55 -3.38 14.43
CA LYS A 53 -18.40 -3.45 15.89
C LYS A 53 -18.48 -4.88 16.42
N ASN A 54 -19.42 -5.67 15.91
CA ASN A 54 -19.57 -7.07 16.32
C ASN A 54 -18.38 -7.96 15.89
N GLU A 55 -17.73 -7.68 14.79
CA GLU A 55 -16.54 -8.43 14.33
C GLU A 55 -15.32 -8.14 15.22
N TYR A 56 -15.07 -6.88 15.55
CA TYR A 56 -13.98 -6.54 16.47
C TYR A 56 -14.14 -7.22 17.82
N GLU A 57 -15.33 -7.13 18.43
CA GLU A 57 -15.62 -7.75 19.72
C GLU A 57 -15.53 -9.29 19.67
N LYS A 58 -15.91 -9.90 18.55
CA LYS A 58 -15.75 -11.35 18.36
C LYS A 58 -14.29 -11.78 18.32
N LEU A 59 -13.42 -10.98 17.73
CA LEU A 59 -12.00 -11.30 17.57
C LEU A 59 -11.18 -10.97 18.83
N THR A 60 -11.58 -9.92 19.57
CA THR A 60 -10.84 -9.42 20.74
C THR A 60 -11.49 -9.76 22.08
N GLY A 61 -12.61 -10.51 22.07
CA GLY A 61 -13.40 -10.84 23.25
C GLY A 61 -12.65 -11.65 24.34
N SER A 62 -13.38 -12.01 25.39
CA SER A 62 -12.85 -12.64 26.62
C SER A 62 -12.04 -13.92 26.40
N ASP A 63 -12.21 -14.60 25.27
CA ASP A 63 -11.50 -15.83 24.92
C ASP A 63 -10.11 -15.59 24.31
N SER A 64 -9.72 -14.33 24.16
CA SER A 64 -8.41 -13.96 23.60
C SER A 64 -7.41 -13.61 24.69
N VAL A 65 -6.18 -14.07 24.55
CA VAL A 65 -5.05 -13.64 25.40
C VAL A 65 -4.49 -12.35 24.82
N VAL A 66 -4.48 -11.29 25.59
CA VAL A 66 -4.00 -9.96 25.16
C VAL A 66 -2.61 -9.70 25.71
N ARG A 67 -1.69 -9.31 24.83
CA ARG A 67 -0.38 -8.78 25.19
C ARG A 67 -0.31 -7.31 24.79
N ARG A 68 -0.14 -6.45 25.76
CA ARG A 68 -0.09 -5.00 25.56
C ARG A 68 1.34 -4.53 25.33
N GLY A 69 1.52 -3.64 24.35
CA GLY A 69 2.81 -3.05 24.00
C GLY A 69 2.61 -1.73 23.25
N MET A 70 3.48 -1.40 22.32
CA MET A 70 3.31 -0.27 21.42
C MET A 70 2.00 -0.38 20.62
N PHE A 71 1.61 -1.60 20.31
CA PHE A 71 0.28 -2.01 19.84
C PHE A 71 -0.13 -3.30 20.55
N ASN A 72 -1.41 -3.61 20.57
CA ASN A 72 -1.92 -4.79 21.26
C ASN A 72 -1.83 -6.02 20.35
N VAL A 73 -1.44 -7.14 20.93
CA VAL A 73 -1.42 -8.44 20.26
C VAL A 73 -2.47 -9.34 20.91
N TYR A 74 -3.43 -9.79 20.14
CA TYR A 74 -4.44 -10.75 20.57
C TYR A 74 -4.11 -12.12 20.03
N GLN A 75 -4.13 -13.10 20.90
CA GLN A 75 -4.03 -14.51 20.54
C GLN A 75 -5.36 -15.19 20.84
N LYS A 76 -6.00 -15.72 19.80
CA LYS A 76 -7.24 -16.47 19.91
C LYS A 76 -7.05 -17.85 19.29
N LYS A 77 -6.99 -18.88 20.15
CA LYS A 77 -6.61 -20.24 19.72
C LYS A 77 -5.22 -20.23 19.03
N ASN A 78 -5.19 -20.50 17.74
CA ASN A 78 -3.96 -20.49 16.94
C ASN A 78 -3.81 -19.22 16.07
N ASP A 79 -4.75 -18.28 16.17
CA ASP A 79 -4.73 -17.06 15.38
C ASP A 79 -4.14 -15.90 16.18
N TYR A 80 -3.29 -15.12 15.52
CA TYR A 80 -2.68 -13.92 16.05
C TYR A 80 -3.19 -12.70 15.32
N TYR A 81 -3.57 -11.68 16.09
CA TYR A 81 -4.07 -10.42 15.56
C TYR A 81 -3.28 -9.27 16.15
N PHE A 82 -2.90 -8.32 15.30
CA PHE A 82 -2.32 -7.05 15.73
C PHE A 82 -3.39 -5.97 15.68
N GLU A 83 -3.56 -5.26 16.79
CA GLU A 83 -4.34 -4.04 16.85
C GLU A 83 -3.39 -2.85 16.79
N ILE A 84 -3.34 -2.21 15.63
CA ILE A 84 -2.42 -1.14 15.34
C ILE A 84 -3.16 0.19 15.46
N PRO A 85 -2.78 1.07 16.41
CA PRO A 85 -3.34 2.40 16.50
C PRO A 85 -3.06 3.22 15.25
N SER A 86 -4.02 4.03 14.82
CA SER A 86 -3.86 4.91 13.66
C SER A 86 -2.71 5.92 13.83
N THR A 87 -2.34 6.23 15.07
CA THR A 87 -1.19 7.08 15.39
C THR A 87 0.16 6.48 15.03
N LEU A 88 0.23 5.17 14.79
CA LEU A 88 1.44 4.47 14.33
C LEU A 88 1.53 4.39 12.81
N LEU A 89 0.47 4.73 12.09
CA LEU A 89 0.51 4.79 10.63
C LEU A 89 1.47 5.89 10.17
N GLU A 90 2.11 5.67 9.04
CA GLU A 90 3.08 6.59 8.40
C GLU A 90 4.31 6.92 9.28
N ARG A 91 4.55 6.17 10.35
CA ARG A 91 5.71 6.33 11.23
C ARG A 91 6.74 5.25 10.98
N ASP A 92 8.01 5.66 10.97
CA ASP A 92 9.12 4.72 10.90
C ASP A 92 9.32 4.03 12.24
N MET A 93 9.44 2.72 12.20
CA MET A 93 9.63 1.87 13.38
C MET A 93 10.79 0.93 13.13
N LEU A 94 11.62 0.74 14.15
CA LEU A 94 12.73 -0.22 14.11
C LEU A 94 12.24 -1.57 14.63
N VAL A 95 12.33 -2.58 13.79
CA VAL A 95 12.13 -3.98 14.17
C VAL A 95 13.49 -4.59 14.47
N VAL A 96 13.65 -5.07 15.69
CA VAL A 96 14.87 -5.74 16.15
C VAL A 96 14.58 -7.21 16.38
N ASN A 97 15.18 -8.07 15.57
CA ASN A 97 15.02 -9.51 15.64
C ASN A 97 16.13 -10.11 16.52
N LYS A 98 15.75 -10.90 17.54
CA LYS A 98 16.69 -11.59 18.42
C LYS A 98 16.36 -13.06 18.52
N LEU A 99 17.38 -13.89 18.45
CA LEU A 99 17.24 -15.32 18.66
C LEU A 99 16.90 -15.62 20.13
N GLN A 100 15.72 -16.14 20.37
CA GLN A 100 15.28 -16.46 21.73
C GLN A 100 15.76 -17.84 22.17
N ARG A 101 15.77 -18.81 21.28
CA ARG A 101 16.21 -20.19 21.51
C ARG A 101 17.02 -20.66 20.32
N VAL A 102 18.07 -21.43 20.60
CA VAL A 102 18.97 -22.00 19.61
C VAL A 102 19.12 -23.48 19.95
N PRO A 103 19.00 -24.40 18.98
CA PRO A 103 19.38 -25.80 19.16
C PRO A 103 20.84 -25.93 19.58
N ALA A 104 21.18 -27.02 20.31
CA ALA A 104 22.52 -27.21 20.84
C ALA A 104 23.60 -27.21 19.73
N GLU A 105 23.28 -27.84 18.62
CA GLU A 105 24.18 -27.98 17.46
C GLU A 105 24.55 -26.61 16.86
N LEU A 106 23.61 -25.67 16.77
CA LEU A 106 23.87 -24.31 16.31
C LEU A 106 24.64 -23.47 17.34
N ASN A 107 24.41 -23.73 18.64
CA ASN A 107 25.16 -23.09 19.70
C ASN A 107 26.64 -23.46 19.68
N GLU A 108 26.97 -24.74 19.38
CA GLU A 108 28.33 -25.20 19.16
C GLU A 108 28.96 -24.55 17.92
N ALA A 109 28.17 -24.25 16.89
CA ALA A 109 28.60 -23.51 15.71
C ALA A 109 28.75 -21.99 15.94
N GLY A 110 28.57 -21.49 17.17
CA GLY A 110 28.77 -20.09 17.55
C GLY A 110 27.53 -19.22 17.45
N VAL A 111 26.36 -19.77 17.13
CA VAL A 111 25.11 -19.02 17.11
C VAL A 111 24.48 -19.06 18.51
N ASN A 112 24.55 -17.94 19.22
CA ASN A 112 24.13 -17.86 20.61
C ASN A 112 22.74 -17.26 20.78
N ARG A 113 22.08 -17.61 21.89
CA ARG A 113 20.85 -16.94 22.33
C ARG A 113 21.11 -15.44 22.52
N GLY A 114 20.18 -14.60 22.05
CA GLY A 114 20.29 -13.15 22.14
C GLY A 114 21.04 -12.52 20.96
N THR A 115 21.59 -13.31 20.05
CA THR A 115 22.20 -12.80 18.81
C THR A 115 21.14 -12.01 18.03
N ASN A 116 21.51 -10.79 17.63
CA ASN A 116 20.68 -9.99 16.74
C ASN A 116 20.71 -10.59 15.34
N TYR A 117 19.54 -10.76 14.79
CA TYR A 117 19.34 -10.99 13.37
C TYR A 117 18.99 -9.66 12.70
N GLU A 118 19.00 -9.59 11.41
CA GLU A 118 18.81 -8.34 10.66
C GLU A 118 17.75 -7.40 11.26
N ASN A 119 18.17 -6.17 11.56
CA ASN A 119 17.29 -5.13 12.00
C ASN A 119 16.68 -4.44 10.78
N GLN A 120 15.37 -4.22 10.80
CA GLN A 120 14.67 -3.58 9.69
C GLN A 120 13.93 -2.34 10.17
N MET A 121 13.96 -1.28 9.37
CA MET A 121 13.04 -0.16 9.55
C MET A 121 11.80 -0.40 8.71
N ILE A 122 10.64 -0.36 9.35
CA ILE A 122 9.35 -0.58 8.70
C ILE A 122 8.43 0.61 8.90
N ARG A 123 7.45 0.74 8.01
CA ARG A 123 6.35 1.71 8.09
C ARG A 123 5.04 1.02 7.76
N PHE A 124 4.01 1.34 8.54
CA PHE A 124 2.65 0.90 8.28
C PHE A 124 1.92 1.94 7.43
N GLU A 125 1.36 1.52 6.31
CA GLU A 125 0.55 2.34 5.41
C GLU A 125 -0.83 1.71 5.25
N LEU A 126 -1.89 2.51 5.33
CA LEU A 126 -3.26 2.02 5.14
C LEU A 126 -3.74 2.31 3.72
N ASP A 127 -3.86 1.27 2.92
CA ASP A 127 -4.56 1.34 1.63
C ASP A 127 -6.08 1.21 1.85
N LYS A 128 -6.73 2.37 1.88
CA LYS A 128 -8.19 2.47 2.05
C LYS A 128 -8.96 1.91 0.85
N SER A 129 -8.35 1.91 -0.34
CA SER A 129 -9.01 1.44 -1.56
C SER A 129 -9.13 -0.07 -1.60
N ALA A 130 -8.08 -0.76 -1.19
CA ALA A 130 -8.03 -2.21 -1.10
C ALA A 130 -8.41 -2.76 0.29
N ASN A 131 -8.64 -1.89 1.29
CA ASN A 131 -8.86 -2.25 2.69
C ASN A 131 -7.75 -3.16 3.24
N LYS A 132 -6.50 -2.76 2.99
CA LYS A 132 -5.30 -3.49 3.41
C LYS A 132 -4.36 -2.59 4.20
N LEU A 133 -3.71 -3.17 5.19
CA LEU A 133 -2.55 -2.59 5.83
C LEU A 133 -1.29 -3.10 5.13
N LEU A 134 -0.48 -2.18 4.64
CA LEU A 134 0.76 -2.47 3.95
C LEU A 134 1.92 -2.24 4.92
N ILE A 135 2.88 -3.15 4.93
CA ILE A 135 4.15 -3.01 5.63
C ILE A 135 5.23 -2.73 4.58
N ARG A 136 5.82 -1.54 4.65
CA ARG A 136 6.92 -1.16 3.76
C ARG A 136 8.23 -1.09 4.51
N GLN A 137 9.30 -1.45 3.84
CA GLN A 137 10.64 -1.19 4.35
C GLN A 137 10.93 0.30 4.23
N SER A 138 11.12 0.97 5.36
CA SER A 138 11.58 2.35 5.36
C SER A 138 13.09 2.38 5.14
N ARG A 139 13.55 3.20 4.19
CA ARG A 139 14.96 3.45 3.93
C ARG A 139 15.27 4.92 4.17
N PRO A 140 16.42 5.26 4.77
CA PRO A 140 16.83 6.64 4.86
C PRO A 140 16.87 7.24 3.45
N LEU A 141 16.07 8.29 3.23
CA LEU A 141 16.07 9.00 1.95
C LEU A 141 17.12 10.08 1.99
N PRO A 142 17.98 10.20 0.96
CA PRO A 142 18.78 11.40 0.79
C PRO A 142 17.82 12.58 0.58
N ILE A 143 18.05 13.66 1.30
CA ILE A 143 17.27 14.89 1.16
C ILE A 143 17.91 15.70 0.02
N SER A 144 17.14 15.91 -1.03
CA SER A 144 17.51 16.83 -2.10
C SER A 144 16.49 17.97 -2.14
N PRO A 145 16.93 19.25 -2.23
CA PRO A 145 16.01 20.35 -2.46
C PRO A 145 15.14 20.09 -3.70
N SER A 146 13.88 20.46 -3.64
CA SER A 146 12.91 20.18 -4.72
C SER A 146 13.28 20.84 -6.06
N GLU A 147 14.09 21.89 -5.99
CA GLU A 147 14.51 22.69 -7.15
C GLU A 147 15.76 22.11 -7.83
N ASP A 148 16.45 21.16 -7.20
CA ASP A 148 17.60 20.51 -7.80
C ASP A 148 17.20 19.53 -8.90
N ALA A 149 17.95 19.54 -10.01
CA ALA A 149 17.77 18.62 -11.11
C ALA A 149 17.88 17.15 -10.70
N ILE A 150 18.61 16.85 -9.62
CA ILE A 150 18.77 15.50 -9.08
C ILE A 150 17.56 15.02 -8.27
N SER A 151 16.66 15.93 -7.84
CA SER A 151 15.55 15.57 -6.94
C SER A 151 14.61 14.53 -7.55
N GLN A 152 14.37 14.59 -8.84
CA GLN A 152 13.57 13.60 -9.54
C GLN A 152 14.25 12.23 -9.55
N SER A 153 15.53 12.19 -9.87
CA SER A 153 16.32 10.94 -9.84
C SER A 153 16.37 10.32 -8.44
N VAL A 154 16.45 11.14 -7.39
CA VAL A 154 16.36 10.64 -6.01
C VAL A 154 15.01 10.01 -5.73
N LYS A 155 13.91 10.65 -6.10
CA LYS A 155 12.55 10.10 -5.92
C LYS A 155 12.36 8.78 -6.66
N ASP A 156 12.86 8.68 -7.89
CA ASP A 156 12.67 7.51 -8.73
C ASP A 156 13.51 6.30 -8.26
N ASN A 157 14.67 6.55 -7.65
CA ASN A 157 15.59 5.50 -7.21
C ASN A 157 15.38 5.05 -5.76
N TYR A 158 14.70 5.84 -4.92
CA TYR A 158 14.48 5.52 -3.51
C TYR A 158 13.01 5.20 -3.23
N ILE A 159 12.55 4.11 -3.80
CA ILE A 159 11.21 3.59 -3.53
C ILE A 159 11.28 2.67 -2.30
N SER A 160 10.37 2.88 -1.35
CA SER A 160 10.21 1.99 -0.19
C SER A 160 9.57 0.66 -0.62
N PRO A 161 10.30 -0.48 -0.60
CA PRO A 161 9.75 -1.76 -1.03
C PRO A 161 8.57 -2.18 -0.15
N LEU A 162 7.59 -2.83 -0.77
CA LEU A 162 6.53 -3.50 -0.05
C LEU A 162 7.07 -4.83 0.49
N ILE A 163 6.96 -5.02 1.81
CA ILE A 163 7.33 -6.27 2.49
C ILE A 163 6.13 -7.20 2.51
N ALA A 164 5.02 -6.76 3.09
CA ALA A 164 3.82 -7.56 3.26
C ALA A 164 2.55 -6.71 3.20
N GLY A 165 1.41 -7.34 2.89
CA GLY A 165 0.12 -6.68 2.87
C GLY A 165 -0.94 -7.54 3.54
N PHE A 166 -1.56 -7.03 4.61
CA PHE A 166 -2.56 -7.72 5.42
C PHE A 166 -3.93 -7.13 5.20
N LYS A 167 -4.94 -7.98 5.08
CA LYS A 167 -6.32 -7.53 5.03
C LYS A 167 -6.73 -6.95 6.40
N VAL A 168 -7.43 -5.82 6.37
CA VAL A 168 -8.06 -5.29 7.58
C VAL A 168 -9.27 -6.16 7.93
N GLU A 169 -9.22 -6.82 9.09
CA GLU A 169 -10.31 -7.68 9.57
C GLU A 169 -11.40 -6.86 10.27
N ALA A 170 -10.99 -5.90 11.09
CA ALA A 170 -11.93 -5.03 11.79
C ALA A 170 -11.27 -3.70 12.20
N TYR A 171 -12.10 -2.73 12.50
CA TYR A 171 -11.70 -1.51 13.19
C TYR A 171 -12.26 -1.55 14.62
N ASN A 172 -11.55 -0.94 15.57
CA ASN A 172 -12.09 -0.80 16.91
C ASN A 172 -13.34 0.11 16.92
N ASN A 173 -14.05 0.13 18.05
CA ASN A 173 -15.32 0.85 18.19
C ASN A 173 -15.23 2.33 17.83
N ASP A 174 -14.08 2.95 18.08
CA ASP A 174 -13.83 4.38 17.81
C ASP A 174 -13.12 4.62 16.48
N SER A 175 -12.87 3.55 15.71
CA SER A 175 -12.12 3.58 14.43
C SER A 175 -10.72 4.21 14.56
N THR A 176 -10.14 4.17 15.77
CA THR A 176 -8.81 4.67 16.07
C THR A 176 -7.73 3.62 15.95
N SER A 177 -8.10 2.35 15.85
CA SER A 177 -7.19 1.21 15.70
C SER A 177 -7.67 0.25 14.62
N ILE A 178 -6.73 -0.40 13.99
CA ILE A 178 -6.92 -1.34 12.89
C ILE A 178 -6.51 -2.73 13.36
N LEU A 179 -7.38 -3.72 13.18
CA LEU A 179 -7.12 -5.11 13.50
C LEU A 179 -6.77 -5.88 12.24
N ILE A 180 -5.61 -6.52 12.23
CA ILE A 180 -5.14 -7.39 11.14
C ILE A 180 -4.79 -8.77 11.66
N LYS A 181 -4.98 -9.80 10.86
CA LYS A 181 -4.53 -11.16 11.13
C LYS A 181 -3.10 -11.34 10.62
N VAL A 182 -2.20 -11.84 11.47
CA VAL A 182 -0.75 -11.90 11.19
C VAL A 182 -0.17 -13.31 11.30
N ASN A 183 -0.99 -14.32 11.10
CA ASN A 183 -0.53 -15.70 11.17
C ASN A 183 0.61 -15.98 10.19
N ASP A 184 0.54 -15.41 8.99
CA ASP A 184 1.51 -15.63 7.90
C ASP A 184 2.96 -15.26 8.31
N ILE A 185 3.11 -14.32 9.26
CA ILE A 185 4.43 -13.97 9.83
C ILE A 185 4.95 -15.08 10.74
N TYR A 186 4.05 -15.77 11.48
CA TYR A 186 4.44 -16.74 12.50
C TYR A 186 4.48 -18.18 12.02
N ASP A 187 3.80 -18.49 10.92
CA ASP A 187 3.77 -19.83 10.32
C ASP A 187 4.87 -20.05 9.27
N GLY A 188 5.66 -19.01 8.98
CA GLY A 188 6.76 -19.04 8.03
C GLY A 188 6.33 -18.84 6.57
N THR A 189 5.08 -18.50 6.31
CA THR A 189 4.59 -18.17 4.96
C THR A 189 5.14 -16.82 4.50
N GLU A 190 5.15 -15.83 5.42
CA GLU A 190 5.79 -14.53 5.18
C GLU A 190 7.20 -14.52 5.78
N THR A 191 8.20 -14.49 4.92
CA THR A 191 9.63 -14.57 5.30
C THR A 191 10.39 -13.26 5.15
N SER A 192 9.69 -12.19 4.76
CA SER A 192 10.32 -10.89 4.48
C SER A 192 10.48 -10.00 5.72
N ILE A 193 9.98 -10.45 6.88
CA ILE A 193 10.01 -9.70 8.16
C ILE A 193 10.85 -10.43 9.19
#